data_5b953b9d4ab5da5eaa5ed165bb6e1873
#
_entry.id   5b953b9d4ab5da5eaa5ed165bb6e1873
#
_cell.length_a   1.000
_cell.length_b   1.000
_cell.length_c   1.000
_cell.angle_alpha   90.00
_cell.angle_beta   90.00
_cell.angle_gamma   90.00
#
_symmetry.space_group_name_H-M   'P 1'
#
loop_
_entity.id
_entity.type
_entity.pdbx_description
1 polymer ?
#
loop_
_entity_poly.entity_id
_entity_poly.type
_entity_poly.pdbx_seq_one_letter_code
_entity_poly.pdbx_strand_id
1 'polypeptide(L)'
;MAESGWKIATDRILAAAERGMKKAVIAFEADTKALTHVDTGHLRRSWTHDVVKTGDDIIGKVGTNVPYAPYEDEYHGNVSTALNDNYDNYMKIIANEISKG
;
A
#
# COMPACT_ATOMS: atom_id res chain seq x y z
N MET A 1 7.52 16.69 31.38
CA MET A 1 6.74 15.51 31.71
C MET A 1 7.08 14.37 30.79
N ALA A 2 7.39 13.23 31.34
CA ALA A 2 7.84 12.05 30.60
C ALA A 2 6.82 11.59 29.56
N GLU A 3 5.53 11.64 29.90
CA GLU A 3 4.45 11.22 29.00
C GLU A 3 4.38 12.07 27.75
N SER A 4 4.60 13.38 27.87
CA SER A 4 4.56 14.30 26.72
C SER A 4 5.67 13.98 25.72
N GLY A 5 6.88 13.69 26.21
CA GLY A 5 8.00 13.34 25.35
C GLY A 5 7.78 12.02 24.63
N TRP A 6 7.24 11.03 25.31
CA TRP A 6 6.92 9.73 24.71
C TRP A 6 5.85 9.86 23.63
N LYS A 7 4.80 10.62 23.88
CA LYS A 7 3.71 10.84 22.93
C LYS A 7 4.21 11.52 21.66
N ILE A 8 5.06 12.54 21.80
CA ILE A 8 5.63 13.25 20.64
C ILE A 8 6.45 12.29 19.78
N ALA A 9 7.28 11.44 20.41
CA ALA A 9 8.08 10.46 19.67
C ALA A 9 7.20 9.46 18.95
N THR A 10 6.13 8.97 19.61
CA THR A 10 5.19 8.04 19.00
C THR A 10 4.46 8.68 17.83
N ASP A 11 3.99 9.92 17.97
CA ASP A 11 3.31 10.64 16.90
C ASP A 11 4.20 10.84 15.68
N ARG A 12 5.49 11.11 15.88
CA ARG A 12 6.45 11.24 14.79
C ARG A 12 6.65 9.93 14.05
N ILE A 13 6.75 8.82 14.79
CA ILE A 13 6.90 7.49 14.20
C ILE A 13 5.65 7.13 13.39
N LEU A 14 4.46 7.39 13.93
CA LEU A 14 3.20 7.12 13.23
C LEU A 14 3.07 7.97 11.96
N ALA A 15 3.45 9.25 12.03
CA ALA A 15 3.43 10.12 10.86
C ALA A 15 4.40 9.62 9.77
N ALA A 16 5.59 9.18 10.17
CA ALA A 16 6.58 8.63 9.24
C ALA A 16 6.09 7.31 8.64
N ALA A 17 5.46 6.45 9.44
CA ALA A 17 4.87 5.20 8.98
C ALA A 17 3.74 5.45 7.98
N GLU A 18 2.91 6.46 8.21
CA GLU A 18 1.84 6.84 7.28
C GLU A 18 2.41 7.33 5.95
N ARG A 19 3.45 8.16 5.97
CA ARG A 19 4.14 8.59 4.75
C ARG A 19 4.73 7.40 4.00
N GLY A 20 5.34 6.46 4.73
CA GLY A 20 5.90 5.25 4.15
C GLY A 20 4.83 4.38 3.53
N MET A 21 3.69 4.23 4.21
CA MET A 21 2.56 3.46 3.66
C MET A 21 2.03 4.09 2.39
N LYS A 22 1.91 5.42 2.32
CA LYS A 22 1.47 6.11 1.10
C LYS A 22 2.40 5.82 -0.08
N LYS A 23 3.70 5.85 0.16
CA LYS A 23 4.68 5.50 -0.89
C LYS A 23 4.59 4.03 -1.28
N ALA A 24 4.43 3.14 -0.30
CA ALA A 24 4.35 1.70 -0.56
C ALA A 24 3.10 1.34 -1.38
N VAL A 25 1.94 1.93 -1.09
CA VAL A 25 0.72 1.62 -1.85
C VAL A 25 0.77 2.17 -3.27
N ILE A 26 1.47 3.28 -3.50
CA ILE A 26 1.70 3.78 -4.87
C ILE A 26 2.50 2.75 -5.67
N ALA A 27 3.55 2.20 -5.07
CA ALA A 27 4.34 1.14 -5.70
C ALA A 27 3.51 -0.13 -5.91
N PHE A 28 2.71 -0.51 -4.94
CA PHE A 28 1.82 -1.66 -5.02
C PHE A 28 0.79 -1.50 -6.15
N GLU A 29 0.17 -0.33 -6.26
CA GLU A 29 -0.75 -0.04 -7.36
C GLU A 29 -0.05 -0.16 -8.72
N ALA A 30 1.14 0.40 -8.85
CA ALA A 30 1.91 0.32 -10.09
C ALA A 30 2.27 -1.12 -10.44
N ASP A 31 2.69 -1.92 -9.47
CA ASP A 31 3.03 -3.33 -9.68
C ASP A 31 1.80 -4.14 -10.07
N THR A 32 0.64 -3.85 -9.46
CA THR A 32 -0.63 -4.49 -9.81
C THR A 32 -1.03 -4.16 -11.24
N LYS A 33 -0.90 -2.91 -11.64
CA LYS A 33 -1.17 -2.47 -13.02
C LYS A 33 -0.27 -3.19 -14.02
N ALA A 34 1.01 -3.32 -13.68
CA ALA A 34 1.99 -3.98 -14.54
C ALA A 34 1.65 -5.45 -14.79
N LEU A 35 1.05 -6.12 -13.80
CA LEU A 35 0.66 -7.53 -13.89
C LEU A 35 -0.72 -7.73 -14.50
N THR A 36 -1.52 -6.68 -14.62
CA THR A 36 -2.86 -6.77 -15.18
C THR A 36 -2.80 -7.00 -16.69
N HIS A 37 -3.59 -7.94 -17.19
CA HIS A 37 -3.61 -8.31 -18.60
C HIS A 37 -3.91 -7.13 -19.51
N VAL A 38 -3.24 -7.07 -20.66
CA VAL A 38 -3.42 -6.00 -21.65
C VAL A 38 -4.86 -5.96 -22.16
N ASP A 39 -5.48 -7.14 -22.37
CA ASP A 39 -6.85 -7.25 -22.85
C ASP A 39 -7.88 -6.69 -21.86
N THR A 40 -7.48 -6.48 -20.61
CA THR A 40 -8.31 -5.87 -19.58
C THR A 40 -7.86 -4.44 -19.28
N GLY A 41 -7.61 -3.65 -20.32
CA GLY A 41 -7.13 -2.28 -20.16
C GLY A 41 -8.00 -1.41 -19.27
N HIS A 42 -9.32 -1.63 -19.25
CA HIS A 42 -10.22 -0.93 -18.35
C HIS A 42 -9.91 -1.28 -16.90
N LEU A 43 -9.74 -2.55 -16.57
CA LEU A 43 -9.35 -2.98 -15.24
C LEU A 43 -7.99 -2.39 -14.84
N ARG A 44 -7.02 -2.47 -15.74
CA ARG A 44 -5.67 -1.96 -15.49
C ARG A 44 -5.69 -0.48 -15.11
N ARG A 45 -6.50 0.33 -15.78
CA ARG A 45 -6.62 1.77 -15.49
C ARG A 45 -7.46 2.06 -14.26
N SER A 46 -8.27 1.11 -13.81
CA SER A 46 -9.19 1.31 -12.69
C SER A 46 -8.57 1.09 -11.32
N TRP A 47 -7.37 0.51 -11.25
CA TRP A 47 -6.70 0.27 -9.99
C TRP A 47 -6.41 1.59 -9.28
N THR A 48 -6.76 1.64 -8.01
CA THR A 48 -6.53 2.80 -7.16
C THR A 48 -5.93 2.37 -5.83
N HIS A 49 -5.44 3.32 -5.09
CA HIS A 49 -4.88 3.07 -3.77
C HIS A 49 -5.50 4.00 -2.74
N ASP A 50 -5.42 3.61 -1.49
CA ASP A 50 -5.87 4.43 -0.37
C ASP A 50 -5.07 4.06 0.88
N VAL A 51 -4.96 5.00 1.80
CA VAL A 51 -4.33 4.78 3.10
C VAL A 51 -5.29 5.29 4.16
N VAL A 52 -5.66 4.40 5.08
CA VAL A 52 -6.57 4.72 6.19
C VAL A 52 -5.81 4.61 7.49
N LYS A 53 -5.92 5.63 8.32
CA LYS A 53 -5.35 5.64 9.67
C LYS A 53 -6.48 5.60 10.68
N THR A 54 -6.47 4.58 11.55
CA THR A 54 -7.46 4.42 12.62
C THR A 54 -6.71 4.15 13.92
N GLY A 55 -6.69 5.12 14.82
CA GLY A 55 -5.88 5.02 16.03
C GLY A 55 -4.41 4.86 15.67
N ASP A 56 -3.79 3.76 16.09
CA ASP A 56 -2.40 3.46 15.80
C ASP A 56 -2.24 2.56 14.58
N ASP A 57 -3.34 2.17 13.94
CA ASP A 57 -3.32 1.30 12.77
C ASP A 57 -3.25 2.12 11.49
N ILE A 58 -2.37 1.72 10.59
CA ILE A 58 -2.21 2.33 9.27
C ILE A 58 -2.41 1.23 8.25
N ILE A 59 -3.45 1.35 7.43
CA ILE A 59 -3.86 0.33 6.47
C ILE A 59 -3.72 0.87 5.06
N GLY A 60 -2.89 0.23 4.26
CA GLY A 60 -2.79 0.52 2.84
C GLY A 60 -3.66 -0.43 2.03
N LYS A 61 -4.32 0.08 1.02
CA LYS A 61 -5.24 -0.68 0.19
C LYS A 61 -5.00 -0.40 -1.28
N VAL A 62 -5.09 -1.45 -2.11
CA VAL A 62 -5.13 -1.32 -3.56
C VAL A 62 -6.38 -2.08 -4.02
N GLY A 63 -7.19 -1.45 -4.84
CA GLY A 63 -8.45 -2.05 -5.27
C GLY A 63 -9.05 -1.37 -6.49
N THR A 64 -10.19 -1.89 -6.93
CA THR A 64 -10.90 -1.40 -8.09
C THR A 64 -12.40 -1.65 -7.93
N ASN A 65 -13.21 -0.85 -8.64
CA ASN A 65 -14.66 -1.03 -8.70
C ASN A 65 -15.11 -1.90 -9.87
N VAL A 66 -14.19 -2.38 -10.69
CA VAL A 66 -14.54 -3.20 -11.86
C VAL A 66 -15.10 -4.55 -11.39
N PRO A 67 -16.33 -4.94 -11.81
CA PRO A 67 -16.99 -6.13 -11.28
C PRO A 67 -16.26 -7.44 -11.54
N TYR A 68 -15.48 -7.52 -12.62
CA TYR A 68 -14.75 -8.75 -12.97
C TYR A 68 -13.35 -8.84 -12.34
N ALA A 69 -12.95 -7.85 -11.53
CA ALA A 69 -11.63 -7.84 -10.90
C ALA A 69 -11.33 -9.10 -10.06
N PRO A 70 -12.28 -9.64 -9.25
CA PRO A 70 -12.01 -10.85 -8.49
C PRO A 70 -11.67 -12.05 -9.36
N TYR A 71 -12.29 -12.16 -10.53
CA TYR A 71 -11.99 -13.23 -11.48
C TYR A 71 -10.59 -13.06 -12.07
N GLU A 72 -10.23 -11.83 -12.38
CA GLU A 72 -8.92 -11.53 -12.93
C GLU A 72 -7.81 -11.87 -11.94
N ASP A 73 -8.01 -11.53 -10.67
CA ASP A 73 -7.03 -11.88 -9.63
C ASP A 73 -6.94 -13.39 -9.42
N GLU A 74 -8.07 -14.10 -9.49
CA GLU A 74 -8.09 -15.55 -9.36
C GLU A 74 -7.32 -16.24 -10.47
N TYR A 75 -7.48 -15.81 -11.73
CA TYR A 75 -6.86 -16.44 -12.88
C TYR A 75 -5.47 -15.93 -13.20
N HIS A 76 -5.20 -14.65 -12.97
CA HIS A 76 -3.93 -14.01 -13.33
C HIS A 76 -3.12 -13.53 -12.13
N GLY A 77 -3.73 -13.49 -10.96
CA GLY A 77 -3.04 -13.16 -9.71
C GLY A 77 -2.52 -11.72 -9.64
N ASN A 78 -3.23 -10.75 -10.21
CA ASN A 78 -2.76 -9.37 -10.31
C ASN A 78 -2.37 -8.78 -8.96
N VAL A 79 -3.32 -8.70 -8.02
CA VAL A 79 -3.11 -8.11 -6.69
C VAL A 79 -2.30 -9.04 -5.81
N SER A 80 -2.68 -10.31 -5.78
CA SER A 80 -2.02 -11.31 -4.92
C SER A 80 -0.56 -11.48 -5.29
N THR A 81 -0.26 -11.57 -6.59
CA THR A 81 1.12 -11.73 -7.07
C THR A 81 1.93 -10.47 -6.81
N ALA A 82 1.37 -9.28 -7.07
CA ALA A 82 2.06 -8.03 -6.80
C ALA A 82 2.44 -7.92 -5.32
N LEU A 83 1.49 -8.23 -4.42
CA LEU A 83 1.75 -8.16 -3.00
C LEU A 83 2.80 -9.19 -2.57
N ASN A 84 2.65 -10.45 -2.98
CA ASN A 84 3.55 -11.52 -2.55
C ASN A 84 4.96 -11.35 -3.07
N ASP A 85 5.10 -10.98 -4.35
CA ASP A 85 6.42 -10.86 -4.98
C ASP A 85 7.19 -9.63 -4.51
N ASN A 86 6.49 -8.58 -4.10
CA ASN A 86 7.11 -7.30 -3.77
C ASN A 86 6.94 -6.89 -2.30
N TYR A 87 6.44 -7.78 -1.46
CA TYR A 87 6.17 -7.48 -0.06
C TYR A 87 7.40 -6.90 0.66
N ASP A 88 8.56 -7.52 0.48
CA ASP A 88 9.80 -7.06 1.12
C ASP A 88 10.17 -5.64 0.67
N ASN A 89 9.94 -5.33 -0.61
CA ASN A 89 10.20 -4.00 -1.14
C ASN A 89 9.29 -2.96 -0.49
N TYR A 90 8.01 -3.28 -0.34
CA TYR A 90 7.05 -2.38 0.31
C TYR A 90 7.42 -2.12 1.77
N MET A 91 7.84 -3.17 2.48
CA MET A 91 8.28 -3.04 3.86
C MET A 91 9.55 -2.19 3.99
N LYS A 92 10.46 -2.30 3.03
CA LYS A 92 11.66 -1.45 2.99
C LYS A 92 11.32 0.01 2.76
N ILE A 93 10.35 0.29 1.89
CA ILE A 93 9.89 1.66 1.64
C ILE A 93 9.37 2.29 2.94
N ILE A 94 8.55 1.55 3.68
CA ILE A 94 8.01 2.01 4.95
C ILE A 94 9.11 2.22 5.98
N ALA A 95 10.01 1.25 6.11
CA ALA A 95 11.12 1.31 7.07
C ALA A 95 12.05 2.49 6.78
N ASN A 96 12.35 2.76 5.52
CA ASN A 96 13.18 3.89 5.13
C ASN A 96 12.55 5.22 5.55
N GLU A 97 11.25 5.35 5.39
CA GLU A 97 10.55 6.57 5.76
C GLU A 97 10.57 6.78 7.28
N ILE A 98 10.38 5.71 8.03
CA ILE A 98 10.47 5.75 9.49
C ILE A 98 11.89 6.15 9.94
N SER A 99 12.91 5.62 9.27
CA SER A 99 14.32 5.94 9.57
C SER A 99 14.66 7.41 9.34
N LYS A 100 14.02 8.04 8.39
CA LYS A 100 14.22 9.47 8.12
C LYS A 100 13.63 10.35 9.22
N GLY A 101 12.68 9.79 9.95
CA GLY A 101 12.11 10.41 11.10
C GLY A 101 11.11 11.40 10.97
#